data_17e200491cd8f5193a0210d53bae9d00
#
_entry.id   17e200491cd8f5193a0210d53bae9d00
#
_cell.length_a   1.000
_cell.length_b   1.000
_cell.length_c   1.000
_cell.angle_alpha   90.00
_cell.angle_beta   90.00
_cell.angle_gamma   90.00
#
_symmetry.space_group_name_H-M   'P 1'
#
loop_
_entity.id
_entity.type
_entity.pdbx_description
1 polymer ?
#
loop_
_entity_poly.entity_id
_entity_poly.type
_entity_poly.pdbx_seq_one_letter_code
_entity_poly.pdbx_strand_id
1 'polypeptide(L)'
;MNKPLRQRGGHNTLIYMALKDDLKKLNEIARSDAPDAMERYTALSDEITAKYQSPEEASEIADFLLNGYKELGQEAEEMKNYVTVKQQIAPYADIIPLGYIAKKYFGKSTAWLSQRINGTKVRGKVYTLSKEDLETFNFALQDISRKLGSISIA
;
A
#
# COMPACT_ATOMS: atom_id res chain seq x y z
N MET A 1 8.26 -8.75 58.58
CA MET A 1 7.70 -7.49 58.05
C MET A 1 7.49 -7.63 56.55
N ASN A 2 6.29 -7.92 56.14
CA ASN A 2 5.91 -8.01 54.73
C ASN A 2 5.66 -6.59 54.16
N LYS A 3 6.49 -6.13 53.26
CA LYS A 3 6.19 -4.97 52.43
C LYS A 3 5.20 -5.39 51.34
N PRO A 4 4.09 -4.68 51.11
CA PRO A 4 3.18 -5.00 50.05
C PRO A 4 3.82 -4.66 48.70
N LEU A 5 3.78 -5.62 47.76
CA LEU A 5 4.12 -5.43 46.36
C LEU A 5 3.21 -4.35 45.78
N ARG A 6 3.78 -3.18 45.48
CA ARG A 6 3.09 -2.10 44.77
C ARG A 6 2.63 -2.60 43.42
N GLN A 7 1.33 -2.55 43.19
CA GLN A 7 0.68 -2.69 41.87
C GLN A 7 1.19 -1.61 40.94
N ARG A 8 2.25 -1.90 40.16
CA ARG A 8 2.77 -1.02 39.11
C ARG A 8 2.19 -1.30 37.73
N GLY A 9 1.26 -2.26 37.60
CA GLY A 9 0.79 -2.73 36.29
C GLY A 9 -0.34 -1.90 35.64
N GLY A 10 -1.22 -1.26 36.44
CA GLY A 10 -2.43 -0.62 35.88
C GLY A 10 -2.19 0.75 35.23
N HIS A 11 -1.27 1.53 35.79
CA HIS A 11 -0.98 2.89 35.30
C HIS A 11 -0.23 2.87 33.96
N ASN A 12 0.71 1.94 33.80
CA ASN A 12 1.49 1.77 32.59
C ASN A 12 0.65 1.29 31.39
N THR A 13 -0.34 0.43 31.65
CA THR A 13 -1.23 -0.09 30.60
C THR A 13 -2.14 1.00 30.02
N LEU A 14 -2.68 1.90 30.87
CA LEU A 14 -3.53 3.00 30.42
C LEU A 14 -2.76 4.04 29.60
N ILE A 15 -1.54 4.38 30.00
CA ILE A 15 -0.67 5.30 29.26
C ILE A 15 -0.30 4.69 27.89
N TYR A 16 0.01 3.40 27.86
CA TYR A 16 0.33 2.70 26.61
C TYR A 16 -0.85 2.63 25.65
N MET A 17 -2.06 2.42 26.13
CA MET A 17 -3.28 2.47 25.32
C MET A 17 -3.53 3.89 24.78
N ALA A 18 -3.32 4.92 25.59
CA ALA A 18 -3.45 6.31 25.18
C ALA A 18 -2.44 6.69 24.08
N LEU A 19 -1.18 6.24 24.19
CA LEU A 19 -0.16 6.44 23.15
C LEU A 19 -0.59 5.80 21.83
N LYS A 20 -1.06 4.56 21.86
CA LYS A 20 -1.54 3.88 20.64
C LYS A 20 -2.71 4.60 19.97
N ASP A 21 -3.64 5.12 20.76
CA ASP A 21 -4.77 5.90 20.23
C ASP A 21 -4.30 7.22 19.60
N ASP A 22 -3.33 7.89 20.21
CA ASP A 22 -2.77 9.13 19.66
C ASP A 22 -1.96 8.86 18.37
N LEU A 23 -1.17 7.78 18.31
CA LEU A 23 -0.46 7.35 17.10
C LEU A 23 -1.43 6.94 15.97
N LYS A 24 -2.55 6.28 16.31
CA LYS A 24 -3.59 5.97 15.33
C LYS A 24 -4.20 7.21 14.71
N LYS A 25 -4.53 8.22 15.53
CA LYS A 25 -5.02 9.52 15.03
C LYS A 25 -4.00 10.21 14.13
N LEU A 26 -2.71 10.14 14.50
CA LEU A 26 -1.62 10.70 13.70
C LEU A 26 -1.57 10.06 12.30
N ASN A 27 -1.73 8.73 12.22
CA ASN A 27 -1.79 8.01 10.97
C ASN A 27 -3.05 8.35 10.12
N GLU A 28 -4.20 8.54 10.77
CA GLU A 28 -5.44 8.96 10.10
C GLU A 28 -5.28 10.35 9.48
N ILE A 29 -4.63 11.28 10.19
CA ILE A 29 -4.33 12.62 9.67
C ILE A 29 -3.33 12.55 8.51
N ALA A 30 -2.27 11.75 8.61
CA ALA A 30 -1.27 11.56 7.56
C ALA A 30 -1.86 11.03 6.24
N ARG A 31 -2.93 10.27 6.32
CA ARG A 31 -3.64 9.70 5.15
C ARG A 31 -4.83 10.55 4.69
N SER A 32 -5.03 11.71 5.30
CA SER A 32 -6.12 12.63 4.97
C SER A 32 -5.72 13.57 3.81
N ASP A 33 -6.63 13.75 2.86
CA ASP A 33 -6.49 14.74 1.77
C ASP A 33 -6.97 16.15 2.18
N ALA A 34 -7.22 16.38 3.48
CA ALA A 34 -7.69 17.69 3.97
C ALA A 34 -6.61 18.75 3.82
N PRO A 35 -6.97 19.99 3.44
CA PRO A 35 -5.98 21.06 3.21
C PRO A 35 -5.15 21.42 4.45
N ASP A 36 -5.69 21.18 5.65
CA ASP A 36 -5.06 21.42 6.95
C ASP A 36 -4.36 20.17 7.53
N ALA A 37 -4.30 19.07 6.79
CA ALA A 37 -3.77 17.80 7.30
C ALA A 37 -2.32 17.92 7.78
N MET A 38 -1.47 18.65 7.07
CA MET A 38 -0.06 18.83 7.47
C MET A 38 0.08 19.64 8.76
N GLU A 39 -0.71 20.70 8.94
CA GLU A 39 -0.70 21.50 10.16
C GLU A 39 -1.16 20.68 11.36
N ARG A 40 -2.25 19.93 11.21
CA ARG A 40 -2.78 19.03 12.24
C ARG A 40 -1.81 17.90 12.58
N TYR A 41 -1.15 17.34 11.56
CA TYR A 41 -0.12 16.31 11.76
C TYR A 41 1.03 16.82 12.60
N THR A 42 1.56 18.00 12.26
CA THR A 42 2.67 18.62 12.99
C THR A 42 2.27 18.91 14.42
N ALA A 43 1.11 19.53 14.64
CA ALA A 43 0.62 19.87 15.98
C ALA A 43 0.46 18.62 16.87
N LEU A 44 -0.16 17.57 16.35
CA LEU A 44 -0.34 16.31 17.10
C LEU A 44 0.99 15.58 17.32
N SER A 45 1.90 15.60 16.36
CA SER A 45 3.24 15.02 16.51
C SER A 45 4.05 15.69 17.63
N ASP A 46 4.00 17.02 17.70
CA ASP A 46 4.65 17.79 18.76
C ASP A 46 4.03 17.50 20.13
N GLU A 47 2.70 17.38 20.19
CA GLU A 47 1.97 17.02 21.43
C GLU A 47 2.37 15.60 21.91
N ILE A 48 2.42 14.62 21.01
CA ILE A 48 2.83 13.25 21.32
C ILE A 48 4.26 13.23 21.87
N THR A 49 5.18 13.92 21.20
CA THR A 49 6.59 13.99 21.61
C THR A 49 6.78 14.67 22.97
N ALA A 50 5.97 15.69 23.27
CA ALA A 50 6.02 16.37 24.57
C ALA A 50 5.39 15.54 25.69
N LYS A 51 4.38 14.73 25.41
CA LYS A 51 3.58 13.95 26.38
C LYS A 51 4.23 12.62 26.75
N TYR A 52 4.87 11.94 25.81
CA TYR A 52 5.42 10.59 25.96
C TYR A 52 6.94 10.62 25.88
N GLN A 53 7.60 10.61 27.03
CA GLN A 53 9.04 10.83 27.15
C GLN A 53 9.82 9.66 27.78
N SER A 54 9.15 8.57 28.17
CA SER A 54 9.87 7.41 28.68
C SER A 54 10.60 6.67 27.57
N PRO A 55 11.67 5.92 27.86
CA PRO A 55 12.40 5.15 26.86
C PRO A 55 11.51 4.15 26.10
N GLU A 56 10.56 3.54 26.77
CA GLU A 56 9.62 2.59 26.19
C GLU A 56 8.64 3.27 25.23
N GLU A 57 8.11 4.43 25.60
CA GLU A 57 7.23 5.24 24.75
C GLU A 57 7.99 5.78 23.53
N ALA A 58 9.22 6.25 23.70
CA ALA A 58 10.07 6.70 22.61
C ALA A 58 10.37 5.57 21.61
N SER A 59 10.56 4.35 22.08
CA SER A 59 10.74 3.17 21.22
C SER A 59 9.47 2.86 20.41
N GLU A 60 8.30 2.91 21.03
CA GLU A 60 7.01 2.68 20.35
C GLU A 60 6.75 3.74 19.27
N ILE A 61 7.04 5.02 19.55
CA ILE A 61 6.94 6.11 18.56
C ILE A 61 7.90 5.88 17.39
N ALA A 62 9.15 5.49 17.67
CA ALA A 62 10.13 5.22 16.62
C ALA A 62 9.72 4.04 15.74
N ASP A 63 9.20 2.97 16.31
CA ASP A 63 8.70 1.80 15.57
C ASP A 63 7.49 2.18 14.69
N PHE A 64 6.58 2.99 15.20
CA PHE A 64 5.45 3.50 14.44
C PHE A 64 5.91 4.31 13.23
N LEU A 65 6.82 5.26 13.41
CA LEU A 65 7.35 6.07 12.32
C LEU A 65 8.08 5.23 11.27
N LEU A 66 8.92 4.28 11.72
CA LEU A 66 9.66 3.39 10.82
C LEU A 66 8.72 2.53 9.97
N ASN A 67 7.67 2.00 10.57
CA ASN A 67 6.67 1.22 9.85
C ASN A 67 5.89 2.09 8.84
N GLY A 68 5.53 3.32 9.21
CA GLY A 68 4.90 4.29 8.31
C GLY A 68 5.77 4.61 7.09
N TYR A 69 7.07 4.82 7.27
CA TYR A 69 8.01 5.02 6.16
C TYR A 69 8.14 3.80 5.25
N LYS A 70 8.13 2.59 5.81
CA LYS A 70 8.15 1.36 5.02
C LYS A 70 6.89 1.20 4.17
N GLU A 71 5.72 1.47 4.74
CA GLU A 71 4.44 1.44 4.02
C GLU A 71 4.41 2.45 2.87
N LEU A 72 4.83 3.71 3.12
CA LEU A 72 4.94 4.74 2.09
C LEU A 72 5.93 4.36 0.98
N GLY A 73 7.05 3.75 1.33
CA GLY A 73 8.01 3.25 0.36
C GLY A 73 7.43 2.16 -0.54
N GLN A 74 6.64 1.25 0.01
CA GLN A 74 5.94 0.21 -0.76
C GLN A 74 4.87 0.81 -1.67
N GLU A 75 4.05 1.74 -1.17
CA GLU A 75 3.03 2.42 -1.97
C GLU A 75 3.65 3.22 -3.13
N ALA A 76 4.80 3.88 -2.90
CA ALA A 76 5.53 4.60 -3.95
C ALA A 76 6.10 3.66 -5.02
N GLU A 77 6.63 2.50 -4.62
CA GLU A 77 7.15 1.49 -5.55
C GLU A 77 6.01 0.86 -6.38
N GLU A 78 4.87 0.55 -5.76
CA GLU A 78 3.68 0.08 -6.46
C GLU A 78 3.18 1.10 -7.49
N MET A 79 3.14 2.38 -7.10
CA MET A 79 2.75 3.47 -8.00
C MET A 79 3.68 3.60 -9.20
N LYS A 80 4.98 3.52 -8.98
CA LYS A 80 5.99 3.53 -10.04
C LYS A 80 5.78 2.36 -11.01
N ASN A 81 5.50 1.17 -10.47
CA ASN A 81 5.31 -0.03 -11.28
C ASN A 81 4.10 0.10 -12.21
N TYR A 82 2.93 0.54 -11.74
CA TYR A 82 1.78 0.67 -12.62
C TYR A 82 1.96 1.78 -13.68
N VAL A 83 2.58 2.90 -13.35
CA VAL A 83 2.87 3.96 -14.32
C VAL A 83 3.75 3.42 -15.44
N THR A 84 4.79 2.65 -15.10
CA THR A 84 5.67 2.03 -16.07
C THR A 84 4.94 1.04 -16.97
N VAL A 85 4.12 0.15 -16.43
CA VAL A 85 3.32 -0.82 -17.19
C VAL A 85 2.34 -0.12 -18.12
N LYS A 86 1.61 0.87 -17.61
CA LYS A 86 0.66 1.66 -18.41
C LYS A 86 1.34 2.34 -19.59
N GLN A 87 2.51 2.97 -19.37
CA GLN A 87 3.27 3.64 -20.42
C GLN A 87 3.76 2.67 -21.49
N GLN A 88 4.20 1.48 -21.10
CA GLN A 88 4.66 0.44 -22.03
C GLN A 88 3.54 -0.15 -22.87
N ILE A 89 2.33 -0.29 -22.30
CA ILE A 89 1.17 -0.87 -22.98
C ILE A 89 0.45 0.15 -23.86
N ALA A 90 0.44 1.43 -23.49
CA ALA A 90 -0.34 2.47 -24.16
C ALA A 90 -0.20 2.49 -25.70
N PRO A 91 0.97 2.36 -26.31
CA PRO A 91 1.12 2.33 -27.78
C PRO A 91 0.45 1.12 -28.44
N TYR A 92 0.18 0.06 -27.69
CA TYR A 92 -0.32 -1.21 -28.17
C TYR A 92 -1.71 -1.56 -27.62
N ALA A 93 -2.37 -0.62 -26.95
CA ALA A 93 -3.63 -0.85 -26.24
C ALA A 93 -4.73 -1.40 -27.16
N ASP A 94 -4.77 -0.95 -28.43
CA ASP A 94 -5.76 -1.37 -29.40
C ASP A 94 -5.54 -2.79 -29.94
N ILE A 95 -4.33 -3.33 -29.83
CA ILE A 95 -4.00 -4.67 -30.38
C ILE A 95 -3.83 -5.72 -29.27
N ILE A 96 -3.69 -5.31 -28.00
CA ILE A 96 -3.57 -6.25 -26.89
C ILE A 96 -4.96 -6.74 -26.46
N PRO A 97 -5.27 -8.04 -26.58
CA PRO A 97 -6.57 -8.58 -26.26
C PRO A 97 -6.75 -8.79 -24.75
N LEU A 98 -6.88 -7.69 -23.99
CA LEU A 98 -6.94 -7.72 -22.53
C LEU A 98 -8.02 -8.67 -21.97
N GLY A 99 -9.18 -8.76 -22.63
CA GLY A 99 -10.25 -9.66 -22.22
C GLY A 99 -9.86 -11.13 -22.34
N TYR A 100 -9.18 -11.51 -23.42
CA TYR A 100 -8.67 -12.84 -23.61
C TYR A 100 -7.56 -13.17 -22.61
N ILE A 101 -6.62 -12.24 -22.40
CA ILE A 101 -5.52 -12.40 -21.45
C ILE A 101 -6.05 -12.59 -20.02
N ALA A 102 -6.94 -11.71 -19.58
CA ALA A 102 -7.54 -11.79 -18.25
C ALA A 102 -8.20 -13.16 -18.00
N LYS A 103 -9.03 -13.59 -18.93
CA LYS A 103 -9.78 -14.86 -18.80
C LYS A 103 -8.89 -16.08 -18.92
N LYS A 104 -8.00 -16.12 -19.91
CA LYS A 104 -7.20 -17.32 -20.25
C LYS A 104 -6.02 -17.55 -19.34
N TYR A 105 -5.30 -16.48 -18.98
CA TYR A 105 -4.03 -16.61 -18.27
C TYR A 105 -4.15 -16.27 -16.78
N PHE A 106 -5.09 -15.40 -16.41
CA PHE A 106 -5.31 -15.02 -15.02
C PHE A 106 -6.54 -15.66 -14.37
N GLY A 107 -7.49 -16.18 -15.17
CA GLY A 107 -8.77 -16.66 -14.63
C GLY A 107 -9.60 -15.52 -13.99
N LYS A 108 -9.41 -14.28 -14.46
CA LYS A 108 -10.03 -13.06 -13.93
C LYS A 108 -10.86 -12.34 -14.99
N SER A 109 -11.62 -11.32 -14.56
CA SER A 109 -12.36 -10.45 -15.48
C SER A 109 -11.45 -9.45 -16.20
N THR A 110 -11.89 -8.95 -17.35
CA THR A 110 -11.22 -7.86 -18.05
C THR A 110 -11.06 -6.62 -17.17
N ALA A 111 -12.08 -6.28 -16.38
CA ALA A 111 -12.06 -5.16 -15.44
C ALA A 111 -10.97 -5.32 -14.38
N TRP A 112 -10.76 -6.54 -13.86
CA TRP A 112 -9.70 -6.84 -12.91
C TRP A 112 -8.31 -6.51 -13.46
N LEU A 113 -8.03 -6.93 -14.69
CA LEU A 113 -6.75 -6.69 -15.36
C LEU A 113 -6.57 -5.21 -15.72
N SER A 114 -7.60 -4.59 -16.30
CA SER A 114 -7.59 -3.19 -16.68
C SER A 114 -7.38 -2.26 -15.48
N GLN A 115 -8.03 -2.53 -14.35
CA GLN A 115 -7.84 -1.75 -13.13
C GLN A 115 -6.37 -1.76 -12.65
N ARG A 116 -5.70 -2.92 -12.71
CA ARG A 116 -4.31 -3.06 -12.30
C ARG A 116 -3.31 -2.43 -13.25
N ILE A 117 -3.58 -2.50 -14.55
CA ILE A 117 -2.76 -1.83 -15.57
C ILE A 117 -2.89 -0.30 -15.45
N ASN A 118 -4.10 0.19 -15.23
CA ASN A 118 -4.39 1.62 -15.18
C ASN A 118 -4.20 2.25 -13.78
N GLY A 119 -3.92 1.46 -12.76
CA GLY A 119 -3.81 1.95 -11.39
C GLY A 119 -5.12 2.56 -10.89
N THR A 120 -6.28 2.00 -11.28
CA THR A 120 -7.58 2.53 -10.91
C THR A 120 -7.82 2.35 -9.41
N LYS A 121 -8.22 3.44 -8.74
CA LYS A 121 -8.54 3.43 -7.32
C LYS A 121 -9.87 2.70 -7.09
N VAL A 122 -9.85 1.62 -6.32
CA VAL A 122 -11.04 0.84 -5.94
C VAL A 122 -11.17 0.87 -4.43
N ARG A 123 -12.27 1.42 -3.91
CA ARG A 123 -12.52 1.58 -2.47
C ARG A 123 -11.36 2.27 -1.73
N GLY A 124 -10.78 3.31 -2.34
CA GLY A 124 -9.69 4.09 -1.76
C GLY A 124 -8.29 3.46 -1.90
N LYS A 125 -8.18 2.26 -2.46
CA LYS A 125 -6.91 1.56 -2.67
C LYS A 125 -6.59 1.43 -4.16
N VAL A 126 -5.33 1.71 -4.53
CA VAL A 126 -4.79 1.45 -5.85
C VAL A 126 -4.29 0.00 -5.90
N TYR A 127 -4.68 -0.73 -6.92
CA TYR A 127 -4.19 -2.09 -7.18
C TYR A 127 -3.28 -2.09 -8.39
N THR A 128 -2.15 -2.77 -8.28
CA THR A 128 -1.17 -2.92 -9.35
C THR A 128 -0.95 -4.38 -9.67
N LEU A 129 -0.25 -4.66 -10.76
CA LEU A 129 0.21 -6.02 -11.08
C LEU A 129 1.39 -6.37 -10.17
N SER A 130 1.33 -7.51 -9.50
CA SER A 130 2.46 -8.05 -8.76
C SER A 130 3.58 -8.47 -9.73
N LYS A 131 4.74 -8.81 -9.20
CA LYS A 131 5.84 -9.36 -10.02
C LYS A 131 5.41 -10.63 -10.76
N GLU A 132 4.69 -11.51 -10.09
CA GLU A 132 4.16 -12.75 -10.67
C GLU A 132 3.09 -12.46 -11.73
N ASP A 133 2.24 -11.45 -11.50
CA ASP A 133 1.26 -11.01 -12.50
C ASP A 133 1.96 -10.46 -13.76
N LEU A 134 3.06 -9.70 -13.60
CA LEU A 134 3.85 -9.19 -14.73
C LEU A 134 4.51 -10.31 -15.54
N GLU A 135 5.04 -11.33 -14.87
CA GLU A 135 5.60 -12.52 -15.52
C GLU A 135 4.52 -13.27 -16.32
N THR A 136 3.33 -13.44 -15.72
CA THR A 136 2.16 -14.05 -16.39
C THR A 136 1.69 -13.22 -17.59
N PHE A 137 1.65 -11.90 -17.46
CA PHE A 137 1.26 -11.01 -18.55
C PHE A 137 2.25 -11.05 -19.72
N ASN A 138 3.55 -11.02 -19.43
CA ASN A 138 4.60 -11.14 -20.44
C ASN A 138 4.54 -12.50 -21.15
N PHE A 139 4.33 -13.58 -20.41
CA PHE A 139 4.13 -14.90 -20.97
C PHE A 139 2.91 -14.93 -21.91
N ALA A 140 1.80 -14.33 -21.50
CA ALA A 140 0.58 -14.25 -22.31
C ALA A 140 0.84 -13.52 -23.65
N LEU A 141 1.52 -12.38 -23.61
CA LEU A 141 1.88 -11.62 -24.83
C LEU A 141 2.74 -12.43 -25.79
N GLN A 142 3.75 -13.12 -25.27
CA GLN A 142 4.64 -13.95 -26.08
C GLN A 142 3.91 -15.18 -26.65
N ASP A 143 3.03 -15.83 -25.88
CA ASP A 143 2.27 -16.97 -26.33
C ASP A 143 1.25 -16.59 -27.42
N ILE A 144 0.55 -15.48 -27.25
CA ILE A 144 -0.36 -14.93 -28.26
C ILE A 144 0.40 -14.56 -29.53
N SER A 145 1.55 -13.91 -29.42
CA SER A 145 2.38 -13.55 -30.57
C SER A 145 2.80 -14.79 -31.38
N ARG A 146 3.25 -15.84 -30.71
CA ARG A 146 3.60 -17.11 -31.37
C ARG A 146 2.40 -17.75 -32.06
N LYS A 147 1.25 -17.79 -31.42
CA LYS A 147 0.04 -18.36 -31.97
C LYS A 147 -0.44 -17.60 -33.19
N LEU A 148 -0.45 -16.26 -33.13
CA LEU A 148 -0.83 -15.44 -34.27
C LEU A 148 0.16 -15.55 -35.42
N GLY A 149 1.46 -15.56 -35.13
CA GLY A 149 2.51 -15.72 -36.14
C GLY A 149 2.53 -17.07 -36.85
N SER A 150 1.87 -18.09 -36.27
CA SER A 150 1.76 -19.42 -36.89
C SER A 150 0.55 -19.57 -37.81
N ILE A 151 -0.36 -18.57 -37.85
CA ILE A 151 -1.55 -18.61 -38.69
C ILE A 151 -1.16 -18.27 -40.13
N SER A 152 -1.54 -19.14 -41.06
CA SER A 152 -1.49 -18.88 -42.49
C SER A 152 -2.87 -19.09 -43.10
N ILE A 153 -3.38 -18.09 -43.80
CA ILE A 153 -4.69 -18.16 -44.44
C ILE A 153 -4.41 -18.31 -45.97
N ALA A 154 -4.90 -19.38 -46.51
CA ALA A 154 -4.77 -19.67 -47.94
C ALA A 154 -6.03 -19.21 -48.70
#